data_f60ed0c891d9b300a708a0ec3141491e
#
_entry.id   f60ed0c891d9b300a708a0ec3141491e
#
_cell.length_a   1.000
_cell.length_b   1.000
_cell.length_c   1.000
_cell.angle_alpha   90.00
_cell.angle_beta   90.00
_cell.angle_gamma   90.00
#
_symmetry.space_group_name_H-M   'P 1'
#
loop_
_entity.id
_entity.type
_entity.pdbx_description
1 polymer ?
#
loop_
_entity_poly.entity_id
_entity_poly.type
_entity_poly.pdbx_seq_one_letter_code
_entity_poly.pdbx_strand_id
1 'polypeptide(L)'
;MGIVLERSKIANDLLTTMARVFGPLPGGLAVSVVVVGAFLAASTGIVGATVVTMGLLSLPTMLRNNYSPEIATGVIAASGTLGQIIPPSIVIVLLGTLAGDLYSTAQESRAQEAGCTDALTYLGEPAVVSVGTLFQAALLPGILLALLYALYAFGYALANPSRAPAVEMGSTNAEPITRNEAFTWFLGVPVGLIAGMILLGQVNVIGSQDLTVDSFSAQGQAASLRTSVSEECQASMIELHGQEAWDAALAQQAEIDAAGGVAQSVELSEDERAAALLEKIENAAPIGTGVAIIMLLFALILAFARGVSPSSNPAALLVGALGVVLGLILDILVIGPQMSPGVTFLILAIPVALALYGCSYGAGLLAKNELVRVVFPPLVLIVAVLGSILG
;
A
#
# COMPACT_ATOMS: atom_id res chain seq x y z
N MET A 1 8.50 12.81 -17.88
CA MET A 1 8.25 11.38 -17.73
C MET A 1 7.09 10.90 -18.60
N GLY A 2 5.89 11.50 -18.57
CA GLY A 2 4.74 11.11 -19.40
C GLY A 2 5.03 11.00 -20.90
N ILE A 3 5.77 11.97 -21.48
CA ILE A 3 6.18 11.96 -22.90
C ILE A 3 7.09 10.77 -23.24
N VAL A 4 7.94 10.33 -22.30
CA VAL A 4 8.83 9.16 -22.50
C VAL A 4 7.99 7.87 -22.52
N LEU A 5 7.01 7.74 -21.62
CA LEU A 5 6.09 6.60 -21.57
C LEU A 5 5.21 6.52 -22.84
N GLU A 6 4.78 7.66 -23.35
CA GLU A 6 4.01 7.75 -24.59
C GLU A 6 4.87 7.37 -25.80
N ARG A 7 6.07 7.94 -25.94
CA ARG A 7 6.98 7.66 -27.07
C ARG A 7 7.56 6.25 -27.06
N SER A 8 7.73 5.65 -25.88
CA SER A 8 8.23 4.28 -25.71
C SER A 8 7.20 3.19 -26.08
N LYS A 9 5.95 3.57 -26.40
CA LYS A 9 4.79 2.67 -26.65
C LYS A 9 4.41 1.80 -25.44
N ILE A 10 5.04 1.96 -24.29
CA ILE A 10 4.75 1.18 -23.07
C ILE A 10 3.29 1.32 -22.67
N ALA A 11 2.72 2.52 -22.77
CA ALA A 11 1.30 2.74 -22.44
C ALA A 11 0.35 1.97 -23.39
N ASN A 12 0.67 1.87 -24.68
CA ASN A 12 -0.11 1.09 -25.63
C ASN A 12 0.02 -0.41 -25.39
N ASP A 13 1.25 -0.89 -25.15
CA ASP A 13 1.52 -2.29 -24.86
C ASP A 13 0.85 -2.71 -23.53
N LEU A 14 0.85 -1.82 -22.54
CA LEU A 14 0.16 -2.01 -21.25
C LEU A 14 -1.35 -2.14 -21.46
N LEU A 15 -1.96 -1.26 -22.27
CA LEU A 15 -3.38 -1.32 -22.57
C LEU A 15 -3.75 -2.62 -23.32
N THR A 16 -3.00 -2.99 -24.34
CA THR A 16 -3.27 -4.23 -25.11
C THR A 16 -3.10 -5.47 -24.26
N THR A 17 -2.10 -5.50 -23.39
CA THR A 17 -1.86 -6.62 -22.48
C THR A 17 -2.96 -6.73 -21.41
N MET A 18 -3.36 -5.61 -20.80
CA MET A 18 -4.45 -5.60 -19.84
C MET A 18 -5.80 -5.91 -20.48
N ALA A 19 -6.05 -5.38 -21.67
CA ALA A 19 -7.24 -5.70 -22.46
C ALA A 19 -7.32 -7.18 -22.85
N ARG A 20 -6.19 -7.86 -23.02
CA ARG A 20 -6.16 -9.31 -23.21
C ARG A 20 -6.50 -10.09 -21.94
N VAL A 21 -6.02 -9.63 -20.78
CA VAL A 21 -6.27 -10.27 -19.48
C VAL A 21 -7.74 -10.12 -19.06
N PHE A 22 -8.26 -8.92 -19.12
CA PHE A 22 -9.63 -8.59 -18.69
C PHE A 22 -10.66 -8.65 -19.83
N GLY A 23 -10.24 -8.60 -21.09
CA GLY A 23 -11.12 -8.54 -22.26
C GLY A 23 -12.21 -9.60 -22.31
N PRO A 24 -11.94 -10.87 -21.94
CA PRO A 24 -12.98 -11.91 -21.89
C PRO A 24 -14.11 -11.64 -20.89
N LEU A 25 -13.90 -10.71 -19.93
CA LEU A 25 -14.92 -10.27 -19.00
C LEU A 25 -15.81 -9.19 -19.63
N PRO A 26 -17.13 -9.15 -19.35
CA PRO A 26 -17.96 -8.01 -19.73
C PRO A 26 -17.37 -6.73 -19.13
N GLY A 27 -17.23 -5.68 -19.95
CA GLY A 27 -16.58 -4.45 -19.50
C GLY A 27 -15.06 -4.55 -19.29
N GLY A 28 -14.45 -5.68 -19.63
CA GLY A 28 -13.04 -5.95 -19.35
C GLY A 28 -12.10 -4.92 -19.98
N LEU A 29 -12.41 -4.40 -21.17
CA LEU A 29 -11.62 -3.33 -21.77
C LEU A 29 -11.75 -2.02 -20.99
N ALA A 30 -12.91 -1.69 -20.44
CA ALA A 30 -13.09 -0.52 -19.57
C ALA A 30 -12.33 -0.68 -18.24
N VAL A 31 -12.37 -1.87 -17.63
CA VAL A 31 -11.54 -2.19 -16.44
C VAL A 31 -10.06 -2.06 -16.76
N SER A 32 -9.61 -2.54 -17.93
CA SER A 32 -8.22 -2.38 -18.38
C SER A 32 -7.82 -0.90 -18.49
N VAL A 33 -8.70 -0.05 -18.99
CA VAL A 33 -8.46 1.41 -19.07
C VAL A 33 -8.33 2.02 -17.68
N VAL A 34 -9.14 1.61 -16.71
CA VAL A 34 -9.00 2.08 -15.31
C VAL A 34 -7.66 1.67 -14.72
N VAL A 35 -7.27 0.40 -14.86
CA VAL A 35 -6.01 -0.13 -14.32
C VAL A 35 -4.81 0.59 -14.98
N VAL A 36 -4.80 0.68 -16.29
CA VAL A 36 -3.72 1.38 -17.04
C VAL A 36 -3.70 2.86 -16.69
N GLY A 37 -4.87 3.49 -16.58
CA GLY A 37 -5.02 4.87 -16.14
C GLY A 37 -4.45 5.10 -14.75
N ALA A 38 -4.70 4.20 -13.80
CA ALA A 38 -4.13 4.28 -12.45
C ALA A 38 -2.59 4.18 -12.48
N PHE A 39 -2.01 3.27 -13.25
CA PHE A 39 -0.55 3.17 -13.40
C PHE A 39 0.07 4.41 -14.06
N LEU A 40 -0.54 4.92 -15.12
CA LEU A 40 -0.08 6.15 -15.76
C LEU A 40 -0.26 7.36 -14.84
N ALA A 41 -1.38 7.44 -14.14
CA ALA A 41 -1.67 8.47 -13.16
C ALA A 41 -0.60 8.53 -12.07
N ALA A 42 -0.27 7.39 -11.45
CA ALA A 42 0.78 7.27 -10.44
C ALA A 42 2.19 7.61 -10.97
N SER A 43 2.41 7.54 -12.29
CA SER A 43 3.70 7.88 -12.89
C SER A 43 3.81 9.32 -13.36
N THR A 44 2.67 9.99 -13.66
CA THR A 44 2.66 11.34 -14.25
C THR A 44 2.30 12.43 -13.24
N GLY A 45 1.40 12.14 -12.31
CA GLY A 45 0.87 13.11 -11.34
C GLY A 45 0.06 14.27 -11.97
N ILE A 46 -0.27 14.20 -13.28
CA ILE A 46 -0.93 15.26 -14.04
C ILE A 46 -2.14 14.69 -14.78
N VAL A 47 -3.35 15.14 -14.41
CA VAL A 47 -4.62 14.66 -15.01
C VAL A 47 -4.70 14.93 -16.51
N GLY A 48 -4.43 16.16 -16.93
CA GLY A 48 -4.60 16.55 -18.34
C GLY A 48 -3.76 15.68 -19.28
N ALA A 49 -2.50 15.43 -18.94
CA ALA A 49 -1.63 14.56 -19.73
C ALA A 49 -2.15 13.12 -19.76
N THR A 50 -2.58 12.58 -18.61
CA THR A 50 -3.09 11.21 -18.52
C THR A 50 -4.39 11.03 -19.31
N VAL A 51 -5.36 11.95 -19.17
CA VAL A 51 -6.63 11.90 -19.92
C VAL A 51 -6.41 11.96 -21.41
N VAL A 52 -5.55 12.89 -21.88
CA VAL A 52 -5.26 13.03 -23.32
C VAL A 52 -4.58 11.78 -23.86
N THR A 53 -3.55 11.28 -23.17
CA THR A 53 -2.84 10.05 -23.58
C THR A 53 -3.77 8.84 -23.61
N MET A 54 -4.56 8.64 -22.55
CA MET A 54 -5.55 7.56 -22.50
C MET A 54 -6.64 7.71 -23.54
N GLY A 55 -7.09 8.95 -23.83
CA GLY A 55 -8.05 9.24 -24.89
C GLY A 55 -7.53 8.84 -26.25
N LEU A 56 -6.31 9.21 -26.59
CA LEU A 56 -5.70 8.87 -27.88
C LEU A 56 -5.47 7.35 -28.05
N LEU A 57 -5.11 6.64 -26.99
CA LEU A 57 -4.80 5.22 -27.02
C LEU A 57 -6.04 4.33 -26.90
N SER A 58 -6.92 4.65 -25.92
CA SER A 58 -7.99 3.74 -25.51
C SER A 58 -9.30 3.99 -26.25
N LEU A 59 -9.66 5.26 -26.54
CA LEU A 59 -10.94 5.59 -27.15
C LEU A 59 -11.15 4.94 -28.52
N PRO A 60 -10.19 4.99 -29.46
CA PRO A 60 -10.36 4.30 -30.75
C PRO A 60 -10.54 2.79 -30.60
N THR A 61 -9.82 2.19 -29.65
CA THR A 61 -9.89 0.75 -29.36
C THR A 61 -11.25 0.38 -28.77
N MET A 62 -11.76 1.16 -27.82
CA MET A 62 -13.06 0.92 -27.20
C MET A 62 -14.20 1.06 -28.23
N LEU A 63 -14.19 2.11 -29.05
CA LEU A 63 -15.21 2.33 -30.10
C LEU A 63 -15.20 1.24 -31.16
N ARG A 64 -14.02 0.77 -31.59
CA ARG A 64 -13.89 -0.36 -32.52
C ARG A 64 -14.46 -1.68 -31.98
N ASN A 65 -14.46 -1.84 -30.67
CA ASN A 65 -15.01 -2.99 -29.97
C ASN A 65 -16.44 -2.77 -29.49
N ASN A 66 -17.18 -1.85 -30.11
CA ASN A 66 -18.60 -1.57 -29.88
C ASN A 66 -18.95 -1.10 -28.45
N TYR A 67 -18.01 -0.48 -27.75
CA TYR A 67 -18.33 0.20 -26.50
C TYR A 67 -19.12 1.48 -26.79
N SER A 68 -20.12 1.79 -25.99
CA SER A 68 -20.84 3.05 -26.16
C SER A 68 -19.90 4.23 -25.86
N PRO A 69 -20.02 5.35 -26.62
CA PRO A 69 -19.18 6.52 -26.44
C PRO A 69 -19.22 7.07 -25.01
N GLU A 70 -20.38 6.98 -24.34
CA GLU A 70 -20.59 7.51 -22.99
C GLU A 70 -19.72 6.75 -21.96
N ILE A 71 -19.72 5.41 -21.99
CA ILE A 71 -18.89 4.63 -21.07
C ILE A 71 -17.40 4.76 -21.43
N ALA A 72 -17.07 4.79 -22.72
CA ALA A 72 -15.69 4.91 -23.18
C ALA A 72 -15.06 6.23 -22.72
N THR A 73 -15.73 7.36 -22.98
CA THR A 73 -15.23 8.68 -22.58
C THR A 73 -15.28 8.89 -21.07
N GLY A 74 -16.34 8.40 -20.41
CA GLY A 74 -16.50 8.50 -18.96
C GLY A 74 -15.40 7.77 -18.21
N VAL A 75 -15.10 6.53 -18.59
CA VAL A 75 -14.03 5.72 -17.94
C VAL A 75 -12.66 6.34 -18.19
N ILE A 76 -12.37 6.84 -19.40
CA ILE A 76 -11.10 7.50 -19.70
C ILE A 76 -10.94 8.77 -18.86
N ALA A 77 -11.96 9.61 -18.80
CA ALA A 77 -11.93 10.83 -18.00
C ALA A 77 -11.75 10.51 -16.51
N ALA A 78 -12.55 9.56 -15.96
CA ALA A 78 -12.47 9.13 -14.58
C ALA A 78 -11.10 8.55 -14.24
N SER A 79 -10.56 7.63 -15.05
CA SER A 79 -9.25 7.02 -14.79
C SER A 79 -8.11 8.06 -14.79
N GLY A 80 -8.21 9.09 -15.64
CA GLY A 80 -7.24 10.17 -15.67
C GLY A 80 -7.21 11.01 -14.38
N THR A 81 -8.35 11.17 -13.70
CA THR A 81 -8.40 11.94 -12.43
C THR A 81 -7.62 11.29 -11.29
N LEU A 82 -7.36 9.99 -11.37
CA LEU A 82 -6.55 9.27 -10.38
C LEU A 82 -5.13 9.87 -10.23
N GLY A 83 -4.61 10.55 -11.25
CA GLY A 83 -3.30 11.21 -11.22
C GLY A 83 -3.18 12.36 -10.21
N GLN A 84 -4.28 12.87 -9.70
CA GLN A 84 -4.26 13.88 -8.62
C GLN A 84 -4.43 13.28 -7.23
N ILE A 85 -4.82 12.02 -7.14
CA ILE A 85 -5.15 11.37 -5.88
C ILE A 85 -4.09 10.33 -5.52
N ILE A 86 -3.69 9.50 -6.50
CA ILE A 86 -2.63 8.50 -6.29
C ILE A 86 -1.27 9.21 -6.27
N PRO A 87 -0.47 9.09 -5.19
CA PRO A 87 0.88 9.66 -5.14
C PRO A 87 1.80 9.12 -6.25
N PRO A 88 2.74 9.93 -6.78
CA PRO A 88 3.01 11.35 -6.48
C PRO A 88 2.05 12.31 -7.19
N SER A 89 1.43 13.21 -6.44
CA SER A 89 0.44 14.16 -6.95
C SER A 89 0.93 15.60 -6.77
N ILE A 90 0.93 16.39 -7.85
CA ILE A 90 1.31 17.81 -7.79
C ILE A 90 0.30 18.60 -6.94
N VAL A 91 -0.99 18.22 -7.00
CA VAL A 91 -2.04 18.89 -6.21
C VAL A 91 -1.83 18.66 -4.72
N ILE A 92 -1.50 17.44 -4.32
CA ILE A 92 -1.22 17.13 -2.90
C ILE A 92 0.02 17.89 -2.43
N VAL A 93 1.07 18.04 -3.26
CA VAL A 93 2.25 18.85 -2.92
C VAL A 93 1.85 20.30 -2.69
N LEU A 94 1.14 20.92 -3.63
CA LEU A 94 0.71 22.32 -3.51
C LEU A 94 -0.24 22.55 -2.33
N LEU A 95 -1.23 21.68 -2.17
CA LEU A 95 -2.14 21.77 -1.02
C LEU A 95 -1.42 21.51 0.30
N GLY A 96 -0.49 20.55 0.33
CA GLY A 96 0.26 20.22 1.52
C GLY A 96 1.17 21.34 1.99
N THR A 97 1.85 22.04 1.06
CA THR A 97 2.66 23.21 1.41
C THR A 97 1.79 24.37 1.92
N LEU A 98 0.70 24.71 1.21
CA LEU A 98 -0.22 25.77 1.63
C LEU A 98 -0.91 25.44 2.96
N ALA A 99 -1.42 24.20 3.10
CA ALA A 99 -2.09 23.76 4.31
C ALA A 99 -1.12 23.70 5.51
N GLY A 100 0.12 23.29 5.27
CA GLY A 100 1.18 23.26 6.28
C GLY A 100 1.47 24.66 6.82
N ASP A 101 1.67 25.63 5.95
CA ASP A 101 1.95 27.00 6.32
C ASP A 101 0.76 27.64 7.07
N LEU A 102 -0.46 27.45 6.58
CA LEU A 102 -1.67 27.94 7.23
C LEU A 102 -1.91 27.29 8.59
N TYR A 103 -1.72 25.97 8.69
CA TYR A 103 -1.86 25.24 9.94
C TYR A 103 -0.85 25.70 10.99
N SER A 104 0.43 25.79 10.61
CA SER A 104 1.50 26.26 11.48
C SER A 104 1.21 27.68 11.98
N THR A 105 0.84 28.60 11.07
CA THR A 105 0.50 29.98 11.44
C THR A 105 -0.73 30.06 12.35
N ALA A 106 -1.77 29.24 12.09
CA ALA A 106 -2.96 29.23 12.92
C ALA A 106 -2.69 28.67 14.34
N GLN A 107 -1.84 27.64 14.44
CA GLN A 107 -1.47 27.09 15.74
C GLN A 107 -0.56 28.04 16.52
N GLU A 108 0.31 28.77 15.84
CA GLU A 108 1.13 29.81 16.47
C GLU A 108 0.25 30.93 17.04
N SER A 109 -0.75 31.39 16.27
CA SER A 109 -1.70 32.40 16.76
C SER A 109 -2.51 31.90 17.95
N ARG A 110 -2.96 30.64 17.92
CA ARG A 110 -3.68 30.03 19.07
C ARG A 110 -2.81 29.92 20.31
N ALA A 111 -1.54 29.52 20.13
CA ALA A 111 -0.59 29.45 21.25
C ALA A 111 -0.40 30.83 21.91
N GLN A 112 -0.25 31.89 21.12
CA GLN A 112 -0.12 33.26 21.60
C GLN A 112 -1.40 33.73 22.31
N GLU A 113 -2.58 33.44 21.76
CA GLU A 113 -3.86 33.73 22.42
C GLU A 113 -4.04 32.97 23.76
N ALA A 114 -3.48 31.76 23.84
CA ALA A 114 -3.45 30.92 25.04
C ALA A 114 -2.36 31.35 26.07
N GLY A 115 -1.65 32.45 25.83
CA GLY A 115 -0.56 32.92 26.69
C GLY A 115 0.72 32.09 26.61
N CYS A 116 0.84 31.20 25.61
CA CYS A 116 2.03 30.37 25.38
C CYS A 116 3.03 31.04 24.44
N THR A 117 4.30 30.66 24.50
CA THR A 117 5.38 31.26 23.71
C THR A 117 5.34 30.86 22.24
N ASP A 118 4.97 29.63 21.95
CA ASP A 118 4.97 29.04 20.64
C ASP A 118 4.02 27.82 20.55
N ALA A 119 3.68 27.44 19.31
CA ALA A 119 2.79 26.32 19.04
C ALA A 119 3.32 24.98 19.56
N LEU A 120 4.63 24.75 19.54
CA LEU A 120 5.25 23.54 20.06
C LEU A 120 5.03 23.41 21.58
N THR A 121 5.14 24.51 22.30
CA THR A 121 4.87 24.56 23.75
C THR A 121 3.39 24.26 24.04
N TYR A 122 2.47 24.87 23.28
CA TYR A 122 1.04 24.70 23.45
C TYR A 122 0.53 23.30 23.11
N LEU A 123 1.01 22.73 21.98
CA LEU A 123 0.55 21.44 21.49
C LEU A 123 1.34 20.23 22.04
N GLY A 124 2.53 20.45 22.59
CA GLY A 124 3.45 19.36 22.97
C GLY A 124 4.13 18.67 21.78
N GLU A 125 3.75 19.02 20.55
CA GLU A 125 4.28 18.46 19.32
C GLU A 125 4.45 19.54 18.23
N PRO A 126 5.31 19.31 17.21
CA PRO A 126 5.49 20.28 16.14
C PRO A 126 4.21 20.49 15.32
N ALA A 127 3.78 21.75 15.18
CA ALA A 127 2.62 22.14 14.39
C ALA A 127 2.93 22.12 12.87
N VAL A 128 3.24 20.95 12.34
CA VAL A 128 3.62 20.78 10.93
C VAL A 128 2.77 19.73 10.24
N VAL A 129 2.32 20.03 9.01
CA VAL A 129 1.70 19.06 8.11
C VAL A 129 2.69 18.73 7.01
N SER A 130 3.22 17.52 7.03
CA SER A 130 4.19 17.07 6.03
C SER A 130 3.50 16.63 4.75
N VAL A 131 4.06 16.96 3.59
CA VAL A 131 3.61 16.46 2.29
C VAL A 131 3.71 14.93 2.22
N GLY A 132 4.72 14.34 2.87
CA GLY A 132 4.89 12.90 2.97
C GLY A 132 3.71 12.22 3.70
N THR A 133 3.29 12.79 4.84
CA THR A 133 2.11 12.30 5.58
C THR A 133 0.83 12.38 4.74
N LEU A 134 0.66 13.46 3.96
CA LEU A 134 -0.48 13.59 3.05
C LEU A 134 -0.43 12.56 1.92
N PHE A 135 0.73 12.23 1.39
CA PHE A 135 0.89 11.15 0.41
C PHE A 135 0.51 9.79 0.99
N GLN A 136 0.95 9.48 2.21
CA GLN A 136 0.56 8.25 2.90
C GLN A 136 -0.96 8.18 3.10
N ALA A 137 -1.56 9.27 3.57
CA ALA A 137 -3.01 9.36 3.78
C ALA A 137 -3.81 9.24 2.48
N ALA A 138 -3.29 9.76 1.34
CA ALA A 138 -3.97 9.73 0.05
C ALA A 138 -3.89 8.37 -0.67
N LEU A 139 -2.92 7.52 -0.31
CA LEU A 139 -2.70 6.25 -1.01
C LEU A 139 -3.91 5.32 -0.92
N LEU A 140 -4.44 5.11 0.28
CA LEU A 140 -5.59 4.21 0.50
C LEU A 140 -6.87 4.72 -0.18
N PRO A 141 -7.28 6.00 -0.04
CA PRO A 141 -8.40 6.56 -0.80
C PRO A 141 -8.19 6.48 -2.32
N GLY A 142 -6.97 6.69 -2.82
CA GLY A 142 -6.65 6.58 -4.24
C GLY A 142 -6.85 5.17 -4.80
N ILE A 143 -6.39 4.15 -4.10
CA ILE A 143 -6.60 2.74 -4.46
C ILE A 143 -8.09 2.40 -4.39
N LEU A 144 -8.79 2.82 -3.32
CA LEU A 144 -10.23 2.60 -3.18
C LEU A 144 -11.02 3.22 -4.35
N LEU A 145 -10.67 4.43 -4.76
CA LEU A 145 -11.32 5.10 -5.88
C LEU A 145 -11.07 4.37 -7.21
N ALA A 146 -9.85 3.91 -7.45
CA ALA A 146 -9.52 3.09 -8.63
C ALA A 146 -10.35 1.78 -8.65
N LEU A 147 -10.49 1.12 -7.50
CA LEU A 147 -11.35 -0.05 -7.36
C LEU A 147 -12.83 0.26 -7.62
N LEU A 148 -13.33 1.37 -7.10
CA LEU A 148 -14.72 1.81 -7.34
C LEU A 148 -14.98 2.09 -8.82
N TYR A 149 -14.03 2.72 -9.53
CA TYR A 149 -14.14 2.91 -10.97
C TYR A 149 -14.15 1.59 -11.75
N ALA A 150 -13.27 0.66 -11.38
CA ALA A 150 -13.24 -0.67 -11.98
C ALA A 150 -14.54 -1.45 -11.70
N LEU A 151 -15.03 -1.42 -10.46
CA LEU A 151 -16.29 -2.05 -10.07
C LEU A 151 -17.49 -1.42 -10.78
N TYR A 152 -17.52 -0.10 -10.93
CA TYR A 152 -18.57 0.59 -11.68
C TYR A 152 -18.56 0.17 -13.15
N ALA A 153 -17.39 0.20 -13.79
CA ALA A 153 -17.24 -0.21 -15.19
C ALA A 153 -17.68 -1.66 -15.41
N PHE A 154 -17.29 -2.56 -14.51
CA PHE A 154 -17.69 -3.96 -14.54
C PHE A 154 -19.19 -4.14 -14.28
N GLY A 155 -19.73 -3.51 -13.23
CA GLY A 155 -21.17 -3.58 -12.89
C GLY A 155 -22.07 -3.01 -13.98
N TYR A 156 -21.65 -1.87 -14.60
CA TYR A 156 -22.35 -1.31 -15.74
C TYR A 156 -22.40 -2.28 -16.93
N ALA A 157 -21.27 -2.94 -17.21
CA ALA A 157 -21.18 -3.92 -18.28
C ALA A 157 -22.02 -5.18 -18.04
N LEU A 158 -22.13 -5.63 -16.79
CA LEU A 158 -23.03 -6.72 -16.41
C LEU A 158 -24.50 -6.35 -16.63
N ALA A 159 -24.86 -5.11 -16.30
CA ALA A 159 -26.22 -4.61 -16.49
C ALA A 159 -26.55 -4.30 -17.98
N ASN A 160 -25.54 -3.89 -18.76
CA ASN A 160 -25.68 -3.47 -20.15
C ASN A 160 -24.63 -4.12 -21.07
N PRO A 161 -24.67 -5.43 -21.28
CA PRO A 161 -23.63 -6.14 -22.04
C PRO A 161 -23.51 -5.73 -23.50
N SER A 162 -24.57 -5.15 -24.09
CA SER A 162 -24.55 -4.60 -25.45
C SER A 162 -23.78 -3.29 -25.57
N ARG A 163 -23.63 -2.53 -24.47
CA ARG A 163 -22.94 -1.23 -24.46
C ARG A 163 -21.47 -1.35 -24.04
N ALA A 164 -21.09 -2.44 -23.39
CA ALA A 164 -19.72 -2.73 -22.96
C ALA A 164 -19.44 -4.26 -23.12
N PRO A 165 -19.38 -4.74 -24.36
CA PRO A 165 -19.24 -6.17 -24.63
C PRO A 165 -17.89 -6.71 -24.16
N ALA A 166 -17.82 -8.02 -23.92
CA ALA A 166 -16.58 -8.74 -23.77
C ALA A 166 -15.82 -8.72 -25.10
N VAL A 167 -14.52 -8.60 -25.07
CA VAL A 167 -13.65 -8.49 -26.25
C VAL A 167 -12.59 -9.57 -26.18
N GLU A 168 -12.56 -10.44 -27.16
CA GLU A 168 -11.47 -11.39 -27.34
C GLU A 168 -10.36 -10.73 -28.18
N MET A 169 -9.34 -10.19 -27.53
CA MET A 169 -8.14 -9.71 -28.24
C MET A 169 -7.20 -10.88 -28.49
N GLY A 170 -7.29 -11.46 -29.67
CA GLY A 170 -6.34 -12.46 -30.16
C GLY A 170 -4.96 -11.84 -30.37
N SER A 171 -3.97 -12.26 -29.59
CA SER A 171 -2.58 -12.08 -29.96
C SER A 171 -2.11 -13.33 -30.71
N THR A 172 -1.32 -13.14 -31.76
CA THR A 172 -0.82 -14.22 -32.65
C THR A 172 0.01 -15.30 -31.93
N ASN A 173 0.44 -15.05 -30.68
CA ASN A 173 1.34 -15.95 -29.94
C ASN A 173 0.86 -16.28 -28.50
N ALA A 174 -0.36 -15.93 -28.10
CA ALA A 174 -0.83 -16.16 -26.75
C ALA A 174 -2.10 -17.01 -26.73
N GLU A 175 -2.21 -17.85 -25.71
CA GLU A 175 -3.36 -18.73 -25.50
C GLU A 175 -4.65 -17.92 -25.25
N PRO A 176 -5.80 -18.34 -25.81
CA PRO A 176 -7.07 -17.72 -25.53
C PRO A 176 -7.45 -17.97 -24.04
N ILE A 177 -7.82 -16.91 -23.35
CA ILE A 177 -8.27 -16.99 -21.95
C ILE A 177 -9.80 -17.00 -21.96
N THR A 178 -10.40 -18.02 -21.36
CA THR A 178 -11.87 -18.09 -21.26
C THR A 178 -12.39 -17.14 -20.17
N ARG A 179 -13.67 -16.76 -20.29
CA ARG A 179 -14.33 -15.88 -19.30
C ARG A 179 -14.22 -16.41 -17.87
N ASN A 180 -14.41 -17.73 -17.69
CA ASN A 180 -14.35 -18.35 -16.36
C ASN A 180 -12.93 -18.33 -15.79
N GLU A 181 -11.92 -18.59 -16.62
CA GLU A 181 -10.52 -18.50 -16.23
C GLU A 181 -10.12 -17.08 -15.86
N ALA A 182 -10.53 -16.11 -16.69
CA ALA A 182 -10.28 -14.70 -16.39
C ALA A 182 -10.92 -14.29 -15.04
N PHE A 183 -12.19 -14.62 -14.83
CA PHE A 183 -12.86 -14.31 -13.56
C PHE A 183 -12.18 -14.99 -12.36
N THR A 184 -11.84 -16.28 -12.47
CA THR A 184 -11.27 -17.05 -11.37
C THR A 184 -9.86 -16.56 -11.02
N TRP A 185 -8.96 -16.44 -11.99
CA TRP A 185 -7.53 -16.23 -11.75
C TRP A 185 -7.12 -14.76 -11.64
N PHE A 186 -7.85 -13.83 -12.27
CA PHE A 186 -7.51 -12.41 -12.22
C PHE A 186 -8.37 -11.61 -11.24
N LEU A 187 -9.53 -12.14 -10.83
CA LEU A 187 -10.40 -11.47 -9.88
C LEU A 187 -10.63 -12.32 -8.62
N GLY A 188 -11.16 -13.52 -8.77
CA GLY A 188 -11.61 -14.36 -7.65
C GLY A 188 -10.48 -14.74 -6.70
N VAL A 189 -9.40 -15.34 -7.22
CA VAL A 189 -8.27 -15.80 -6.40
C VAL A 189 -7.52 -14.62 -5.76
N PRO A 190 -7.11 -13.55 -6.50
CA PRO A 190 -6.45 -12.40 -5.87
C PRO A 190 -7.29 -11.71 -4.80
N VAL A 191 -8.57 -11.45 -5.09
CA VAL A 191 -9.48 -10.83 -4.11
C VAL A 191 -9.66 -11.74 -2.89
N GLY A 192 -9.83 -13.04 -3.09
CA GLY A 192 -9.93 -14.01 -2.00
C GLY A 192 -8.68 -14.08 -1.12
N LEU A 193 -7.49 -14.05 -1.72
CA LEU A 193 -6.21 -14.05 -1.01
C LEU A 193 -6.03 -12.77 -0.18
N ILE A 194 -6.30 -11.61 -0.78
CA ILE A 194 -6.17 -10.31 -0.10
C ILE A 194 -7.21 -10.19 1.03
N ALA A 195 -8.47 -10.54 0.76
CA ALA A 195 -9.52 -10.51 1.76
C ALA A 195 -9.23 -11.50 2.92
N GLY A 196 -8.73 -12.69 2.60
CA GLY A 196 -8.29 -13.66 3.58
C GLY A 196 -7.18 -13.12 4.47
N MET A 197 -6.17 -12.47 3.88
CA MET A 197 -5.08 -11.85 4.64
C MET A 197 -5.58 -10.72 5.55
N ILE A 198 -6.49 -9.87 5.07
CA ILE A 198 -7.08 -8.79 5.89
C ILE A 198 -7.87 -9.39 7.06
N LEU A 199 -8.69 -10.40 6.81
CA LEU A 199 -9.46 -11.08 7.85
C LEU A 199 -8.55 -11.74 8.91
N LEU A 200 -7.48 -12.42 8.49
CA LEU A 200 -6.51 -13.02 9.39
C LEU A 200 -5.75 -11.96 10.21
N GLY A 201 -5.51 -10.78 9.64
CA GLY A 201 -4.98 -9.62 10.38
C GLY A 201 -5.96 -9.08 11.42
N GLN A 202 -7.26 -9.00 11.09
CA GLN A 202 -8.29 -8.53 12.03
C GLN A 202 -8.46 -9.44 13.26
N VAL A 203 -8.23 -10.73 13.10
CA VAL A 203 -8.29 -11.71 14.21
C VAL A 203 -6.93 -11.99 14.85
N ASN A 204 -5.96 -11.12 14.59
CA ASN A 204 -4.58 -11.19 15.13
C ASN A 204 -3.83 -12.52 14.85
N VAL A 205 -4.20 -13.22 13.77
CA VAL A 205 -3.44 -14.39 13.29
C VAL A 205 -2.21 -13.95 12.51
N ILE A 206 -2.31 -12.83 11.78
CA ILE A 206 -1.20 -12.17 11.10
C ILE A 206 -0.95 -10.83 11.80
N GLY A 207 0.26 -10.58 12.24
CA GLY A 207 0.58 -9.33 12.94
C GLY A 207 2.06 -9.16 13.22
N SER A 208 2.38 -8.26 14.15
CA SER A 208 3.75 -7.99 14.55
C SER A 208 4.33 -9.16 15.35
N GLN A 209 5.57 -9.50 15.03
CA GLN A 209 6.43 -10.41 15.80
C GLN A 209 7.70 -9.68 16.25
N ASP A 210 7.65 -8.34 16.35
CA ASP A 210 8.78 -7.55 16.80
C ASP A 210 8.95 -7.70 18.31
N LEU A 211 10.05 -8.34 18.71
CA LEU A 211 10.46 -8.53 20.09
C LEU A 211 11.58 -7.59 20.53
N THR A 212 11.87 -6.56 19.75
CA THR A 212 12.87 -5.57 20.16
C THR A 212 12.37 -4.83 21.40
N VAL A 213 13.07 -5.00 22.51
CA VAL A 213 12.86 -4.24 23.73
C VAL A 213 13.93 -3.16 23.76
N ASP A 214 13.51 -1.91 23.90
CA ASP A 214 14.43 -0.81 24.04
C ASP A 214 15.33 -1.02 25.27
N SER A 215 16.63 -0.79 25.07
CA SER A 215 17.61 -0.95 26.14
C SER A 215 17.48 0.12 27.22
N PHE A 216 16.76 1.19 26.92
CA PHE A 216 16.60 2.34 27.77
C PHE A 216 15.13 2.62 28.03
N SER A 217 14.79 3.03 29.26
CA SER A 217 13.43 3.45 29.58
C SER A 217 13.06 4.72 28.82
N ALA A 218 11.77 4.83 28.49
CA ALA A 218 11.21 6.08 27.93
C ALA A 218 11.32 7.29 28.89
N GLN A 219 11.71 7.06 30.14
CA GLN A 219 11.93 8.09 31.17
C GLN A 219 13.03 9.12 30.82
N GLY A 220 13.84 8.84 29.79
CA GLY A 220 14.82 9.78 29.26
C GLY A 220 14.33 10.73 28.16
N GLN A 221 13.09 10.64 27.72
CA GLN A 221 12.53 11.62 26.79
C GLN A 221 12.20 12.91 27.54
N ALA A 222 12.47 14.07 26.91
CA ALA A 222 11.99 15.35 27.42
C ALA A 222 10.50 15.24 27.74
N ALA A 223 10.04 15.88 28.83
CA ALA A 223 8.63 15.88 29.20
C ALA A 223 7.77 16.15 27.96
N SER A 224 6.74 15.36 27.77
CA SER A 224 5.84 15.48 26.60
C SER A 224 5.23 16.87 26.47
N LEU A 225 5.05 17.56 27.62
CA LEU A 225 4.64 18.95 27.71
C LEU A 225 5.71 19.76 28.41
N ARG A 226 5.95 20.99 27.97
CA ARG A 226 6.82 21.93 28.66
C ARG A 226 6.09 22.47 29.90
N THR A 227 6.65 22.25 31.08
CA THR A 227 6.07 22.67 32.37
C THR A 227 6.53 24.06 32.80
N SER A 228 7.62 24.58 32.23
CA SER A 228 8.14 25.93 32.52
C SER A 228 7.45 26.96 31.62
N VAL A 229 6.19 27.27 31.92
CA VAL A 229 5.33 28.20 31.16
C VAL A 229 4.63 29.18 32.08
N SER A 230 4.00 30.23 31.53
CA SER A 230 3.18 31.17 32.28
C SER A 230 1.92 30.50 32.87
N GLU A 231 1.35 31.06 33.93
CA GLU A 231 0.10 30.55 34.55
C GLU A 231 -1.06 30.51 33.54
N GLU A 232 -1.13 31.47 32.60
CA GLU A 232 -2.16 31.55 31.58
C GLU A 232 -1.98 30.40 30.55
N CYS A 233 -0.74 30.16 30.10
CA CYS A 233 -0.42 29.04 29.22
C CYS A 233 -0.68 27.68 29.90
N GLN A 234 -0.33 27.54 31.17
CA GLN A 234 -0.60 26.35 31.95
C GLN A 234 -2.10 26.02 31.99
N ALA A 235 -2.93 27.03 32.31
CA ALA A 235 -4.39 26.84 32.33
C ALA A 235 -4.94 26.37 30.98
N SER A 236 -4.47 26.99 29.90
CA SER A 236 -4.85 26.61 28.52
C SER A 236 -4.36 25.24 28.12
N MET A 237 -3.14 24.84 28.54
CA MET A 237 -2.60 23.48 28.28
C MET A 237 -3.37 22.41 29.08
N ILE A 238 -3.78 22.68 30.32
CA ILE A 238 -4.62 21.78 31.12
C ILE A 238 -5.99 21.61 30.45
N GLU A 239 -6.56 22.67 29.90
CA GLU A 239 -7.84 22.61 29.18
C GLU A 239 -7.72 21.75 27.92
N LEU A 240 -6.60 21.85 27.19
CA LEU A 240 -6.36 21.13 25.93
C LEU A 240 -6.00 19.66 26.15
N HIS A 241 -5.06 19.38 27.05
CA HIS A 241 -4.47 18.04 27.22
C HIS A 241 -5.06 17.26 28.41
N GLY A 242 -5.75 17.95 29.30
CA GLY A 242 -6.26 17.40 30.56
C GLY A 242 -5.29 17.50 31.73
N GLN A 243 -5.85 17.51 32.95
CA GLN A 243 -5.08 17.59 34.18
C GLN A 243 -4.12 16.41 34.37
N GLU A 244 -4.53 15.21 33.99
CA GLU A 244 -3.73 13.99 34.11
C GLU A 244 -2.43 14.06 33.28
N ALA A 245 -2.52 14.55 32.03
CA ALA A 245 -1.36 14.73 31.16
C ALA A 245 -0.41 15.81 31.72
N TRP A 246 -0.94 16.87 32.28
CA TRP A 246 -0.15 17.92 32.94
C TRP A 246 0.58 17.40 34.18
N ASP A 247 -0.11 16.66 35.04
CA ASP A 247 0.48 16.11 36.28
C ASP A 247 1.56 15.07 35.93
N ALA A 248 1.36 14.28 34.88
CA ALA A 248 2.37 13.34 34.36
C ALA A 248 3.62 14.07 33.85
N ALA A 249 3.44 15.19 33.13
CA ALA A 249 4.56 16.02 32.65
C ALA A 249 5.32 16.68 33.81
N LEU A 250 4.62 17.11 34.86
CA LEU A 250 5.26 17.64 36.07
C LEU A 250 6.06 16.57 36.82
N ALA A 251 5.52 15.37 36.97
CA ALA A 251 6.24 14.24 37.56
C ALA A 251 7.50 13.89 36.80
N GLN A 252 7.40 13.82 35.46
CA GLN A 252 8.53 13.57 34.57
C GLN A 252 9.59 14.69 34.68
N GLN A 253 9.18 15.96 34.72
CA GLN A 253 10.11 17.08 34.89
C GLN A 253 10.82 17.01 36.26
N ALA A 254 10.09 16.67 37.34
CA ALA A 254 10.69 16.50 38.65
C ALA A 254 11.75 15.40 38.69
N GLU A 255 11.54 14.30 37.99
CA GLU A 255 12.54 13.22 37.84
C GLU A 255 13.78 13.70 37.07
N ILE A 256 13.60 14.47 36.01
CA ILE A 256 14.69 15.06 35.23
C ILE A 256 15.51 16.02 36.08
N ASP A 257 14.84 16.88 36.86
CA ASP A 257 15.48 17.84 37.75
C ASP A 257 16.25 17.14 38.89
N ALA A 258 15.69 16.07 39.45
CA ALA A 258 16.35 15.23 40.45
C ALA A 258 17.59 14.50 39.89
N ALA A 259 17.59 14.17 38.59
CA ALA A 259 18.71 13.59 37.89
C ALA A 259 19.80 14.61 37.45
N GLY A 260 19.66 15.88 37.84
CA GLY A 260 20.63 16.94 37.51
C GLY A 260 20.28 17.79 36.28
N GLY A 261 19.00 17.81 35.87
CA GLY A 261 18.48 18.66 34.81
C GLY A 261 18.79 18.16 33.40
N VAL A 262 19.34 16.95 33.26
CA VAL A 262 19.56 16.28 31.98
C VAL A 262 18.71 15.03 31.96
N ALA A 263 17.84 14.92 30.95
CA ALA A 263 17.12 13.68 30.70
C ALA A 263 18.14 12.56 30.44
N GLN A 264 18.40 11.72 31.43
CA GLN A 264 19.21 10.53 31.28
C GLN A 264 18.29 9.37 30.95
N SER A 265 18.53 8.75 29.80
CA SER A 265 17.93 7.46 29.52
C SER A 265 18.48 6.46 30.55
N VAL A 266 17.61 5.97 31.43
CA VAL A 266 17.99 4.94 32.40
C VAL A 266 17.98 3.60 31.69
N GLU A 267 19.09 2.88 31.78
CA GLU A 267 19.16 1.53 31.25
C GLU A 267 18.19 0.63 32.03
N LEU A 268 17.24 0.00 31.34
CA LEU A 268 16.28 -0.92 31.94
C LEU A 268 17.02 -2.07 32.62
N SER A 269 16.62 -2.43 33.83
CA SER A 269 17.13 -3.59 34.52
C SER A 269 16.85 -4.89 33.73
N GLU A 270 17.62 -5.92 33.99
CA GLU A 270 17.40 -7.22 33.32
C GLU A 270 15.99 -7.78 33.57
N ASP A 271 15.45 -7.57 34.76
CA ASP A 271 14.11 -8.02 35.15
C ASP A 271 13.01 -7.25 34.40
N GLU A 272 13.14 -5.93 34.26
CA GLU A 272 12.21 -5.10 33.50
C GLU A 272 12.24 -5.41 31.99
N ARG A 273 13.43 -5.65 31.43
CA ARG A 273 13.58 -6.10 30.04
C ARG A 273 12.94 -7.47 29.83
N ALA A 274 13.13 -8.40 30.76
CA ALA A 274 12.53 -9.72 30.71
C ALA A 274 11.00 -9.65 30.79
N ALA A 275 10.44 -8.80 31.65
CA ALA A 275 9.00 -8.60 31.77
C ALA A 275 8.41 -8.00 30.48
N ALA A 276 9.01 -6.94 29.93
CA ALA A 276 8.59 -6.33 28.67
C ALA A 276 8.70 -7.30 27.48
N LEU A 277 9.71 -8.14 27.47
CA LEU A 277 9.87 -9.20 26.45
C LEU A 277 8.77 -10.25 26.56
N LEU A 278 8.43 -10.70 27.76
CA LEU A 278 7.34 -11.67 27.98
C LEU A 278 6.00 -11.12 27.50
N GLU A 279 5.70 -9.86 27.79
CA GLU A 279 4.49 -9.21 27.32
C GLU A 279 4.43 -9.13 25.78
N LYS A 280 5.54 -8.78 25.13
CA LYS A 280 5.62 -8.78 23.67
C LYS A 280 5.46 -10.17 23.05
N ILE A 281 5.99 -11.21 23.71
CA ILE A 281 5.84 -12.60 23.25
C ILE A 281 4.38 -13.05 23.35
N GLU A 282 3.69 -12.72 24.45
CA GLU A 282 2.29 -13.08 24.66
C GLU A 282 1.37 -12.41 23.65
N ASN A 283 1.69 -11.17 23.24
CA ASN A 283 0.93 -10.41 22.27
C ASN A 283 1.36 -10.64 20.80
N ALA A 284 2.41 -11.41 20.54
CA ALA A 284 2.92 -11.68 19.20
C ALA A 284 1.93 -12.52 18.37
N ALA A 285 1.70 -12.11 17.12
CA ALA A 285 0.84 -12.88 16.22
C ALA A 285 1.50 -14.21 15.79
N PRO A 286 0.71 -15.28 15.56
CA PRO A 286 1.22 -16.57 15.09
C PRO A 286 1.96 -16.51 13.76
N ILE A 287 1.55 -15.62 12.84
CA ILE A 287 2.19 -15.42 11.55
C ILE A 287 2.76 -14.00 11.51
N GLY A 288 4.07 -13.90 11.23
CA GLY A 288 4.73 -12.61 11.04
C GLY A 288 4.22 -11.88 9.79
N THR A 289 3.97 -10.58 9.92
CA THR A 289 3.53 -9.73 8.79
C THR A 289 4.47 -9.85 7.58
N GLY A 290 5.79 -9.93 7.81
CA GLY A 290 6.77 -10.07 6.73
C GLY A 290 6.62 -11.38 5.96
N VAL A 291 6.47 -12.51 6.67
CA VAL A 291 6.25 -13.83 6.06
C VAL A 291 4.93 -13.85 5.29
N ALA A 292 3.85 -13.34 5.89
CA ALA A 292 2.54 -13.26 5.26
C ALA A 292 2.56 -12.48 3.94
N ILE A 293 3.21 -11.31 3.90
CA ILE A 293 3.33 -10.48 2.70
C ILE A 293 4.13 -11.21 1.61
N ILE A 294 5.27 -11.82 1.95
CA ILE A 294 6.09 -12.56 0.98
C ILE A 294 5.31 -13.74 0.40
N MET A 295 4.61 -14.50 1.25
CA MET A 295 3.82 -15.64 0.80
C MET A 295 2.60 -15.21 -0.03
N LEU A 296 1.96 -14.09 0.29
CA LEU A 296 0.91 -13.49 -0.53
C LEU A 296 1.44 -13.11 -1.92
N LEU A 297 2.60 -12.46 -1.99
CA LEU A 297 3.20 -12.09 -3.28
C LEU A 297 3.50 -13.33 -4.14
N PHE A 298 4.04 -14.39 -3.57
CA PHE A 298 4.24 -15.65 -4.28
C PHE A 298 2.93 -16.25 -4.76
N ALA A 299 1.90 -16.29 -3.92
CA ALA A 299 0.58 -16.80 -4.28
C ALA A 299 -0.08 -16.00 -5.42
N LEU A 300 0.06 -14.67 -5.41
CA LEU A 300 -0.44 -13.81 -6.48
C LEU A 300 0.30 -14.06 -7.81
N ILE A 301 1.63 -14.18 -7.79
CA ILE A 301 2.41 -14.50 -8.99
C ILE A 301 1.97 -15.84 -9.59
N LEU A 302 1.77 -16.87 -8.77
CA LEU A 302 1.32 -18.18 -9.20
C LEU A 302 -0.09 -18.13 -9.79
N ALA A 303 -1.00 -17.39 -9.16
CA ALA A 303 -2.38 -17.21 -9.63
C ALA A 303 -2.41 -16.50 -11.01
N PHE A 304 -1.69 -15.38 -11.14
CA PHE A 304 -1.60 -14.67 -12.41
C PHE A 304 -0.93 -15.52 -13.52
N ALA A 305 0.14 -16.25 -13.18
CA ALA A 305 0.81 -17.15 -14.13
C ALA A 305 -0.14 -18.23 -14.64
N ARG A 306 -0.96 -18.80 -13.75
CA ARG A 306 -1.98 -19.80 -14.12
C ARG A 306 -3.06 -19.20 -15.00
N GLY A 307 -3.51 -17.98 -14.68
CA GLY A 307 -4.54 -17.29 -15.47
C GLY A 307 -4.08 -16.93 -16.88
N VAL A 308 -2.81 -16.54 -17.06
CA VAL A 308 -2.25 -16.13 -18.38
C VAL A 308 -1.96 -17.33 -19.28
N SER A 309 -1.65 -18.49 -18.72
CA SER A 309 -1.37 -19.72 -19.48
C SER A 309 -2.13 -20.92 -18.92
N PRO A 310 -3.44 -21.03 -19.18
CA PRO A 310 -4.28 -22.11 -18.64
C PRO A 310 -3.86 -23.52 -19.11
N SER A 311 -3.28 -23.66 -20.30
CA SER A 311 -2.81 -24.94 -20.86
C SER A 311 -1.43 -25.37 -20.34
N SER A 312 -0.74 -24.50 -19.60
CA SER A 312 0.59 -24.80 -19.06
C SER A 312 0.57 -25.97 -18.08
N ASN A 313 1.68 -26.71 -18.00
CA ASN A 313 1.81 -27.80 -17.05
C ASN A 313 1.63 -27.27 -15.61
N PRO A 314 0.60 -27.72 -14.88
CA PRO A 314 0.30 -27.21 -13.54
C PRO A 314 1.31 -27.65 -12.48
N ALA A 315 2.12 -28.70 -12.75
CA ALA A 315 2.98 -29.32 -11.73
C ALA A 315 3.94 -28.31 -11.08
N ALA A 316 4.63 -27.47 -11.88
CA ALA A 316 5.56 -26.49 -11.33
C ALA A 316 4.85 -25.39 -10.50
N LEU A 317 3.66 -24.96 -10.93
CA LEU A 317 2.86 -23.99 -10.18
C LEU A 317 2.32 -24.60 -8.88
N LEU A 318 1.92 -25.89 -8.91
CA LEU A 318 1.48 -26.61 -7.71
C LEU A 318 2.62 -26.80 -6.70
N VAL A 319 3.84 -27.08 -7.17
CA VAL A 319 5.04 -27.12 -6.28
C VAL A 319 5.26 -25.75 -5.62
N GLY A 320 5.11 -24.66 -6.39
CA GLY A 320 5.17 -23.30 -5.83
C GLY A 320 4.09 -23.03 -4.79
N ALA A 321 2.85 -23.42 -5.07
CA ALA A 321 1.73 -23.27 -4.13
C ALA A 321 1.94 -24.10 -2.85
N LEU A 322 2.49 -25.33 -2.99
CA LEU A 322 2.88 -26.15 -1.85
C LEU A 322 3.94 -25.45 -0.98
N GLY A 323 4.92 -24.80 -1.61
CA GLY A 323 5.93 -24.00 -0.91
C GLY A 323 5.30 -22.86 -0.09
N VAL A 324 4.33 -22.14 -0.67
CA VAL A 324 3.60 -21.06 0.04
C VAL A 324 2.86 -21.59 1.25
N VAL A 325 2.08 -22.65 1.06
CA VAL A 325 1.29 -23.27 2.16
C VAL A 325 2.20 -23.83 3.26
N LEU A 326 3.26 -24.52 2.86
CA LEU A 326 4.24 -25.09 3.81
C LEU A 326 4.93 -23.97 4.60
N GLY A 327 5.28 -22.86 3.96
CA GLY A 327 5.87 -21.69 4.62
C GLY A 327 4.98 -21.13 5.71
N LEU A 328 3.70 -20.91 5.42
CA LEU A 328 2.73 -20.44 6.40
C LEU A 328 2.50 -21.44 7.53
N ILE A 329 2.41 -22.73 7.23
CA ILE A 329 2.25 -23.78 8.25
C ILE A 329 3.47 -23.83 9.17
N LEU A 330 4.68 -23.76 8.63
CA LEU A 330 5.89 -23.77 9.46
C LEU A 330 6.03 -22.51 10.30
N ASP A 331 5.58 -21.37 9.80
CA ASP A 331 5.56 -20.13 10.59
C ASP A 331 4.65 -20.28 11.81
N ILE A 332 3.45 -20.84 11.63
CA ILE A 332 2.48 -21.07 12.72
C ILE A 332 2.96 -22.12 13.72
N LEU A 333 3.52 -23.25 13.24
CA LEU A 333 3.75 -24.44 14.09
C LEU A 333 5.15 -24.54 14.65
N VAL A 334 6.13 -23.95 13.98
CA VAL A 334 7.56 -24.18 14.28
C VAL A 334 8.30 -22.88 14.59
N ILE A 335 8.00 -21.81 13.85
CA ILE A 335 8.69 -20.53 14.01
C ILE A 335 7.98 -19.74 15.12
N GLY A 336 8.64 -19.66 16.27
CA GLY A 336 8.18 -18.77 17.36
C GLY A 336 8.84 -17.39 17.24
N PRO A 337 8.22 -16.36 17.82
CA PRO A 337 8.75 -15.01 17.80
C PRO A 337 10.13 -14.86 18.46
N GLN A 338 10.53 -15.81 19.29
CA GLN A 338 11.85 -15.85 19.97
C GLN A 338 12.98 -16.44 19.10
N MET A 339 12.67 -16.97 17.93
CA MET A 339 13.71 -17.59 17.08
C MET A 339 14.64 -16.57 16.47
N SER A 340 15.91 -16.87 16.43
CA SER A 340 16.88 -16.01 15.74
C SER A 340 16.59 -15.98 14.23
N PRO A 341 16.82 -14.83 13.56
CA PRO A 341 16.59 -14.68 12.12
C PRO A 341 17.28 -15.75 11.27
N GLY A 342 18.46 -16.24 11.71
CA GLY A 342 19.20 -17.29 11.01
C GLY A 342 18.49 -18.65 11.05
N VAL A 343 17.89 -19.01 12.18
CA VAL A 343 17.12 -20.26 12.33
C VAL A 343 15.82 -20.17 11.54
N THR A 344 15.13 -19.04 11.62
CA THR A 344 13.92 -18.77 10.80
C THR A 344 14.21 -18.93 9.31
N PHE A 345 15.32 -18.35 8.84
CA PHE A 345 15.76 -18.48 7.45
C PHE A 345 16.02 -19.94 7.06
N LEU A 346 16.67 -20.72 7.92
CA LEU A 346 16.95 -22.14 7.66
C LEU A 346 15.66 -22.97 7.56
N ILE A 347 14.70 -22.74 8.45
CA ILE A 347 13.40 -23.43 8.44
C ILE A 347 12.60 -23.07 7.18
N LEU A 348 12.58 -21.80 6.80
CA LEU A 348 11.87 -21.31 5.62
C LEU A 348 12.62 -21.56 4.31
N ALA A 349 13.90 -21.99 4.33
CA ALA A 349 14.69 -22.17 3.11
C ALA A 349 14.04 -23.13 2.12
N ILE A 350 13.50 -24.27 2.58
CA ILE A 350 12.84 -25.25 1.71
C ILE A 350 11.50 -24.71 1.17
N PRO A 351 10.56 -24.21 2.00
CA PRO A 351 9.33 -23.61 1.50
C PRO A 351 9.56 -22.47 0.51
N VAL A 352 10.47 -21.57 0.83
CA VAL A 352 10.83 -20.45 -0.04
C VAL A 352 11.45 -20.93 -1.36
N ALA A 353 12.34 -21.93 -1.31
CA ALA A 353 12.92 -22.51 -2.53
C ALA A 353 11.84 -23.15 -3.45
N LEU A 354 10.86 -23.85 -2.87
CA LEU A 354 9.73 -24.41 -3.60
C LEU A 354 8.85 -23.31 -4.20
N ALA A 355 8.54 -22.29 -3.40
CA ALA A 355 7.76 -21.14 -3.86
C ALA A 355 8.49 -20.39 -4.99
N LEU A 356 9.79 -20.13 -4.84
CA LEU A 356 10.63 -19.49 -5.86
C LEU A 356 10.73 -20.31 -7.14
N TYR A 357 10.84 -21.66 -7.03
CA TYR A 357 10.81 -22.53 -8.21
C TYR A 357 9.51 -22.35 -9.00
N GLY A 358 8.36 -22.43 -8.34
CA GLY A 358 7.07 -22.21 -8.96
C GLY A 358 6.91 -20.80 -9.52
N CYS A 359 7.34 -19.77 -8.79
CA CYS A 359 7.33 -18.38 -9.22
C CYS A 359 8.28 -18.11 -10.40
N SER A 360 9.45 -18.74 -10.43
CA SER A 360 10.39 -18.65 -11.57
C SER A 360 9.77 -19.21 -12.85
N TYR A 361 9.13 -20.39 -12.74
CA TYR A 361 8.36 -20.95 -13.86
C TYR A 361 7.20 -20.03 -14.25
N GLY A 362 6.43 -19.54 -13.28
CA GLY A 362 5.34 -18.60 -13.50
C GLY A 362 5.79 -17.30 -14.14
N ALA A 363 6.90 -16.72 -13.70
CA ALA A 363 7.50 -15.53 -14.31
C ALA A 363 7.88 -15.78 -15.77
N GLY A 364 8.37 -16.98 -16.10
CA GLY A 364 8.63 -17.39 -17.49
C GLY A 364 7.36 -17.42 -18.33
N LEU A 365 6.23 -17.90 -17.78
CA LEU A 365 4.93 -17.86 -18.46
C LEU A 365 4.41 -16.44 -18.66
N LEU A 366 4.52 -15.60 -17.62
CA LEU A 366 4.15 -14.19 -17.70
C LEU A 366 5.03 -13.41 -18.71
N ALA A 367 6.32 -13.72 -18.77
CA ALA A 367 7.26 -13.13 -19.73
C ALA A 367 6.94 -13.53 -21.17
N LYS A 368 6.64 -14.81 -21.43
CA LYS A 368 6.21 -15.29 -22.76
C LYS A 368 4.95 -14.57 -23.24
N ASN A 369 4.08 -14.19 -22.33
CA ASN A 369 2.86 -13.47 -22.62
C ASN A 369 3.02 -11.94 -22.53
N GLU A 370 4.26 -11.43 -22.54
CA GLU A 370 4.61 -10.00 -22.51
C GLU A 370 4.15 -9.21 -21.27
N LEU A 371 3.47 -9.85 -20.32
CA LEU A 371 2.88 -9.19 -19.15
C LEU A 371 3.97 -8.58 -18.25
N VAL A 372 5.05 -9.31 -18.00
CA VAL A 372 6.17 -8.81 -17.17
C VAL A 372 6.85 -7.63 -17.83
N ARG A 373 7.11 -7.71 -19.14
CA ARG A 373 7.78 -6.65 -19.88
C ARG A 373 7.03 -5.32 -19.82
N VAL A 374 5.72 -5.39 -19.76
CA VAL A 374 4.85 -4.21 -19.87
C VAL A 374 4.44 -3.66 -18.51
N VAL A 375 4.17 -4.52 -17.52
CA VAL A 375 3.72 -4.11 -16.17
C VAL A 375 4.90 -3.73 -15.27
N PHE A 376 6.05 -4.39 -15.44
CA PHE A 376 7.21 -4.20 -14.56
C PHE A 376 7.76 -2.75 -14.52
N PRO A 377 7.95 -2.03 -15.65
CA PRO A 377 8.49 -0.68 -15.61
C PRO A 377 7.63 0.33 -14.82
N PRO A 378 6.30 0.42 -15.02
CA PRO A 378 5.45 1.30 -14.21
C PRO A 378 5.44 0.93 -12.73
N LEU A 379 5.45 -0.37 -12.41
CA LEU A 379 5.42 -0.87 -11.05
C LEU A 379 6.72 -0.53 -10.30
N VAL A 380 7.88 -0.75 -10.92
CA VAL A 380 9.18 -0.37 -10.34
C VAL A 380 9.24 1.13 -10.07
N LEU A 381 8.73 1.93 -10.98
CA LEU A 381 8.69 3.38 -10.82
C LEU A 381 7.82 3.79 -9.63
N ILE A 382 6.63 3.20 -9.49
CA ILE A 382 5.71 3.45 -8.37
C ILE A 382 6.39 3.06 -7.05
N VAL A 383 6.99 1.86 -6.99
CA VAL A 383 7.69 1.37 -5.78
C VAL A 383 8.87 2.26 -5.43
N ALA A 384 9.67 2.69 -6.42
CA ALA A 384 10.81 3.57 -6.18
C ALA A 384 10.37 4.94 -5.65
N VAL A 385 9.31 5.52 -6.23
CA VAL A 385 8.78 6.82 -5.78
C VAL A 385 8.15 6.70 -4.39
N LEU A 386 7.29 5.70 -4.17
CA LEU A 386 6.68 5.48 -2.86
C LEU A 386 7.75 5.15 -1.81
N GLY A 387 8.74 4.32 -2.12
CA GLY A 387 9.84 4.01 -1.22
C GLY A 387 10.67 5.24 -0.84
N SER A 388 10.88 6.19 -1.76
CA SER A 388 11.58 7.44 -1.44
C SER A 388 10.74 8.44 -0.63
N ILE A 389 9.42 8.27 -0.60
CA ILE A 389 8.49 9.12 0.18
C ILE A 389 8.24 8.53 1.57
N LEU A 390 8.22 7.21 1.68
CA LEU A 390 7.87 6.48 2.90
C LEU A 390 9.10 6.12 3.75
N GLY A 391 10.27 6.04 3.15
CA GLY A 391 11.55 5.72 3.78
C GLY A 391 12.45 6.88 3.86
#